data_6420965631cd6c2af91f97b6daa20ede
#
_entry.id   6420965631cd6c2af91f97b6daa20ede
#
_cell.length_a   1.000
_cell.length_b   1.000
_cell.length_c   1.000
_cell.angle_alpha   90.00
_cell.angle_beta   90.00
_cell.angle_gamma   90.00
#
_symmetry.space_group_name_H-M   'P 1'
#
loop_
_entity.id
_entity.type
_entity.pdbx_description
1 polymer ?
#
loop_
_entity_poly.entity_id
_entity_poly.type
_entity_poly.pdbx_seq_one_letter_code
_entity_poly.pdbx_strand_id
1 'polypeptide(L)'
;KSNYNWAATVYFMNYKNQLVLDGKINDVGAYTRTNIPKSYRVGIELQGGIKFNSWMNAAANISLSENKVKNFTEYIDDYDNGGQKTNNFSSATIAYSPSVVGGATINFIPIKNGELSLLSKYVSKQYLDNTSNNARSLNAFFVQDVRAIYTIKNKGLKEINIIAQLNNVFGKKYEPNGYSFSYFVGGETVTENYYFPMAGRNFMLGLNISL
;
A
#
# COMPACT_ATOMS: atom_id res chain seq x y z
N LYS A 1 19.60 -9.48 -28.15
CA LYS A 1 19.19 -9.10 -26.77
C LYS A 1 17.67 -9.06 -26.76
N SER A 2 17.04 -9.75 -25.80
CA SER A 2 15.58 -9.69 -25.62
C SER A 2 15.16 -8.28 -25.26
N ASN A 3 14.12 -7.78 -25.92
CA ASN A 3 13.54 -6.47 -25.62
C ASN A 3 12.54 -6.52 -24.44
N TYR A 4 12.40 -7.68 -23.81
CA TYR A 4 11.50 -7.91 -22.69
C TYR A 4 12.17 -8.81 -21.63
N ASN A 5 11.71 -8.65 -20.40
CA ASN A 5 11.98 -9.56 -19.29
C ASN A 5 10.68 -9.75 -18.49
N TRP A 6 10.59 -10.85 -17.79
CA TRP A 6 9.51 -11.11 -16.86
C TRP A 6 9.97 -12.08 -15.78
N ALA A 7 9.31 -12.04 -14.65
CA ALA A 7 9.45 -13.00 -13.58
C ALA A 7 8.09 -13.26 -12.92
N ALA A 8 7.92 -14.49 -12.44
CA ALA A 8 6.76 -14.91 -11.66
C ALA A 8 7.25 -15.63 -10.41
N THR A 9 6.68 -15.28 -9.27
CA THR A 9 6.97 -15.91 -7.98
C THR A 9 5.66 -16.37 -7.37
N VAL A 10 5.60 -17.63 -6.94
CA VAL A 10 4.50 -18.17 -6.15
C VAL A 10 5.02 -18.40 -4.74
N TYR A 11 4.28 -18.00 -3.73
CA TYR A 11 4.68 -18.20 -2.36
C TYR A 11 3.53 -18.71 -1.48
N PHE A 12 3.92 -19.47 -0.46
CA PHE A 12 3.04 -19.90 0.62
C PHE A 12 3.80 -19.78 1.95
N MET A 13 3.25 -19.01 2.88
CA MET A 13 3.83 -18.78 4.19
C MET A 13 2.82 -19.18 5.25
N ASN A 14 3.17 -20.12 6.11
CA ASN A 14 2.34 -20.59 7.23
C ASN A 14 3.00 -20.19 8.54
N TYR A 15 2.25 -19.50 9.41
CA TYR A 15 2.78 -18.94 10.65
C TYR A 15 2.08 -19.51 11.87
N LYS A 16 2.86 -19.70 12.94
CA LYS A 16 2.39 -19.94 14.31
C LYS A 16 2.78 -18.75 15.16
N ASN A 17 1.87 -18.28 16.00
CA ASN A 17 2.08 -17.16 16.92
C ASN A 17 2.62 -15.90 16.21
N GLN A 18 2.10 -15.60 15.02
CA GLN A 18 2.51 -14.40 14.28
C GLN A 18 2.06 -13.14 15.03
N LEU A 19 2.99 -12.20 15.22
CA LEU A 19 2.67 -10.87 15.72
C LEU A 19 2.09 -10.04 14.58
N VAL A 20 0.84 -9.60 14.71
CA VAL A 20 0.12 -8.77 13.71
C VAL A 20 -0.42 -7.51 14.38
N LEU A 21 -0.69 -6.48 13.57
CA LEU A 21 -1.43 -5.31 14.01
C LEU A 21 -2.85 -5.72 14.39
N ASP A 22 -3.37 -5.22 15.51
CA ASP A 22 -4.74 -5.49 15.95
C ASP A 22 -5.75 -4.42 15.51
N GLY A 23 -5.27 -3.37 14.83
CA GLY A 23 -6.08 -2.28 14.29
C GLY A 23 -6.28 -1.11 15.26
N LYS A 24 -5.73 -1.20 16.47
CA LYS A 24 -5.84 -0.19 17.52
C LYS A 24 -4.54 0.62 17.68
N ILE A 25 -4.64 1.74 18.38
CA ILE A 25 -3.50 2.52 18.87
C ILE A 25 -3.56 2.58 20.40
N ASN A 26 -2.41 2.73 21.04
CA ASN A 26 -2.31 2.99 22.48
C ASN A 26 -2.39 4.49 22.81
N ASP A 27 -2.30 4.83 24.09
CA ASP A 27 -2.46 6.22 24.60
C ASP A 27 -1.41 7.21 24.05
N VAL A 28 -0.29 6.71 23.52
CA VAL A 28 0.75 7.52 22.87
C VAL A 28 0.69 7.50 21.34
N GLY A 29 -0.38 6.94 20.77
CA GLY A 29 -0.63 6.91 19.33
C GLY A 29 0.13 5.82 18.56
N ALA A 30 0.81 4.87 19.23
CA ALA A 30 1.48 3.76 18.58
C ALA A 30 0.51 2.61 18.30
N TYR A 31 0.61 2.00 17.12
CA TYR A 31 -0.17 0.81 16.77
C TYR A 31 0.12 -0.34 17.71
N THR A 32 -0.95 -0.92 18.27
CA THR A 32 -0.88 -2.12 19.10
C THR A 32 -0.82 -3.38 18.24
N ARG A 33 -0.30 -4.45 18.82
CA ARG A 33 -0.11 -5.75 18.15
C ARG A 33 -0.55 -6.87 19.06
N THR A 34 -1.04 -7.94 18.43
CA THR A 34 -1.43 -9.19 19.11
C THR A 34 -0.81 -10.40 18.43
N ASN A 35 -0.61 -11.46 19.19
CA ASN A 35 -0.16 -12.74 18.66
C ASN A 35 -1.34 -13.56 18.16
N ILE A 36 -1.28 -13.99 16.90
CA ILE A 36 -2.29 -14.85 16.28
C ILE A 36 -1.79 -16.28 16.26
N PRO A 37 -2.55 -17.25 16.84
CA PRO A 37 -2.11 -18.64 16.94
C PRO A 37 -1.76 -19.27 15.60
N LYS A 38 -2.56 -18.98 14.55
CA LYS A 38 -2.38 -19.51 13.20
C LYS A 38 -2.74 -18.46 12.16
N SER A 39 -1.88 -18.30 11.15
CA SER A 39 -2.13 -17.45 10.00
C SER A 39 -1.38 -17.96 8.80
N TYR A 40 -1.80 -17.56 7.61
CA TYR A 40 -1.08 -17.85 6.37
C TYR A 40 -1.16 -16.68 5.38
N ARG A 41 -0.18 -16.67 4.49
CA ARG A 41 -0.14 -15.83 3.31
C ARG A 41 0.16 -16.69 2.10
N VAL A 42 -0.63 -16.57 1.05
CA VAL A 42 -0.40 -17.23 -0.23
C VAL A 42 -0.59 -16.23 -1.33
N GLY A 43 0.23 -16.31 -2.36
CA GLY A 43 0.09 -15.36 -3.45
C GLY A 43 0.98 -15.68 -4.65
N ILE A 44 0.76 -14.87 -5.68
CA ILE A 44 1.58 -14.81 -6.88
C ILE A 44 2.02 -13.37 -7.12
N GLU A 45 3.28 -13.20 -7.45
CA GLU A 45 3.87 -11.93 -7.84
C GLU A 45 4.34 -12.05 -9.29
N LEU A 46 3.89 -11.15 -10.13
CA LEU A 46 4.30 -11.06 -11.53
C LEU A 46 4.96 -9.71 -11.73
N GLN A 47 6.09 -9.70 -12.43
CA GLN A 47 6.75 -8.48 -12.86
C GLN A 47 7.30 -8.64 -14.27
N GLY A 48 7.35 -7.54 -14.99
CA GLY A 48 7.90 -7.55 -16.32
C GLY A 48 8.25 -6.16 -16.82
N GLY A 49 9.13 -6.14 -17.81
CA GLY A 49 9.54 -4.94 -18.51
C GLY A 49 9.69 -5.20 -19.99
N ILE A 50 9.41 -4.19 -20.77
CA ILE A 50 9.54 -4.23 -22.24
C ILE A 50 10.14 -2.92 -22.74
N LYS A 51 11.08 -3.03 -23.65
CA LYS A 51 11.59 -1.93 -24.44
C LYS A 51 10.97 -1.99 -25.83
N PHE A 52 10.01 -1.10 -26.10
CA PHE A 52 9.33 -1.06 -27.39
C PHE A 52 10.27 -0.57 -28.50
N ASN A 53 11.04 0.49 -28.17
CA ASN A 53 11.99 1.11 -29.11
C ASN A 53 13.03 1.97 -28.36
N SER A 54 13.76 2.83 -29.04
CA SER A 54 14.79 3.68 -28.43
C SER A 54 14.25 4.80 -27.55
N TRP A 55 12.98 5.17 -27.72
CA TRP A 55 12.37 6.30 -27.01
C TRP A 55 11.23 5.89 -26.07
N MET A 56 10.85 4.58 -25.99
CA MET A 56 9.76 4.11 -25.14
C MET A 56 10.08 2.76 -24.52
N ASN A 57 9.91 2.69 -23.20
CA ASN A 57 9.91 1.44 -22.44
C ASN A 57 8.82 1.45 -21.37
N ALA A 58 8.43 0.27 -20.89
CA ALA A 58 7.47 0.11 -19.80
C ALA A 58 7.91 -1.02 -18.88
N ALA A 59 7.55 -0.89 -17.61
CA ALA A 59 7.66 -1.93 -16.61
C ALA A 59 6.39 -1.97 -15.76
N ALA A 60 5.98 -3.16 -15.34
CA ALA A 60 4.84 -3.33 -14.45
C ALA A 60 5.09 -4.47 -13.47
N ASN A 61 4.43 -4.39 -12.31
CA ASN A 61 4.35 -5.47 -11.35
C ASN A 61 2.93 -5.56 -10.79
N ILE A 62 2.54 -6.78 -10.40
CA ILE A 62 1.30 -7.04 -9.69
C ILE A 62 1.51 -8.17 -8.70
N SER A 63 1.01 -7.98 -7.48
CA SER A 63 0.92 -9.01 -6.44
C SER A 63 -0.55 -9.32 -6.19
N LEU A 64 -0.90 -10.59 -6.28
CA LEU A 64 -2.21 -11.13 -5.95
C LEU A 64 -2.03 -12.05 -4.75
N SER A 65 -2.73 -11.78 -3.64
CA SER A 65 -2.52 -12.53 -2.41
C SER A 65 -3.79 -12.77 -1.62
N GLU A 66 -3.78 -13.86 -0.87
CA GLU A 66 -4.73 -14.13 0.21
C GLU A 66 -3.96 -14.19 1.53
N ASN A 67 -4.40 -13.40 2.51
CA ASN A 67 -3.74 -13.22 3.80
C ASN A 67 -4.78 -13.44 4.90
N LYS A 68 -4.71 -14.56 5.63
CA LYS A 68 -5.72 -14.96 6.60
C LYS A 68 -5.16 -15.23 7.98
N VAL A 69 -5.89 -14.80 9.00
CA VAL A 69 -5.79 -15.31 10.37
C VAL A 69 -6.81 -16.41 10.58
N LYS A 70 -6.51 -17.35 11.47
CA LYS A 70 -7.41 -18.42 11.90
C LYS A 70 -7.64 -18.34 13.40
N ASN A 71 -8.90 -18.55 13.82
CA ASN A 71 -9.30 -18.54 15.23
C ASN A 71 -8.90 -17.25 15.95
N PHE A 72 -9.26 -16.12 15.35
CA PHE A 72 -9.02 -14.80 15.93
C PHE A 72 -10.14 -14.46 16.91
N THR A 73 -9.79 -13.94 18.08
CA THR A 73 -10.73 -13.40 19.06
C THR A 73 -10.52 -11.89 19.15
N GLU A 74 -11.56 -11.13 18.88
CA GLU A 74 -11.64 -9.72 19.13
C GLU A 74 -12.14 -9.47 20.54
N TYR A 75 -11.55 -8.52 21.25
CA TYR A 75 -11.98 -8.05 22.57
C TYR A 75 -12.47 -6.61 22.44
N ILE A 76 -13.69 -6.35 22.90
CA ILE A 76 -14.36 -5.04 22.86
C ILE A 76 -14.70 -4.64 24.30
N ASP A 77 -14.25 -3.48 24.72
CA ASP A 77 -14.53 -2.97 26.08
C ASP A 77 -16.05 -2.73 26.26
N ASP A 78 -16.62 -3.24 27.36
CA ASP A 78 -18.04 -3.13 27.69
C ASP A 78 -18.23 -2.09 28.79
N TYR A 79 -18.66 -0.89 28.38
CA TYR A 79 -18.88 0.21 29.31
C TYR A 79 -20.22 0.12 30.05
N ASP A 80 -21.16 -0.73 29.61
CA ASP A 80 -22.43 -0.91 30.30
C ASP A 80 -22.32 -1.85 31.53
N ASN A 81 -21.51 -2.92 31.37
CA ASN A 81 -21.41 -3.98 32.41
C ASN A 81 -20.01 -4.10 33.00
N GLY A 82 -19.03 -3.39 32.42
CA GLY A 82 -17.62 -3.55 32.73
C GLY A 82 -16.99 -4.79 32.09
N GLY A 83 -15.63 -4.80 32.03
CA GLY A 83 -14.89 -5.88 31.39
C GLY A 83 -14.93 -5.81 29.87
N GLN A 84 -14.93 -6.97 29.21
CA GLN A 84 -14.85 -7.07 27.74
C GLN A 84 -15.82 -8.09 27.17
N LYS A 85 -16.41 -7.77 26.04
CA LYS A 85 -17.11 -8.71 25.15
C LYS A 85 -16.13 -9.32 24.15
N THR A 86 -16.37 -10.56 23.77
CA THR A 86 -15.52 -11.28 22.82
C THR A 86 -16.30 -11.69 21.58
N ASN A 87 -15.70 -11.45 20.40
CA ASN A 87 -16.18 -11.93 19.12
C ASN A 87 -15.15 -12.91 18.55
N ASN A 88 -15.60 -14.12 18.17
CA ASN A 88 -14.73 -15.16 17.64
C ASN A 88 -14.89 -15.28 16.13
N PHE A 89 -13.78 -15.25 15.40
CA PHE A 89 -13.70 -15.41 13.96
C PHE A 89 -12.92 -16.66 13.60
N SER A 90 -13.56 -17.63 12.95
CA SER A 90 -12.88 -18.85 12.48
C SER A 90 -11.82 -18.55 11.43
N SER A 91 -12.06 -17.52 10.60
CA SER A 91 -11.12 -17.02 9.61
C SER A 91 -11.43 -15.57 9.28
N ALA A 92 -10.40 -14.72 9.23
CA ALA A 92 -10.53 -13.33 8.80
C ALA A 92 -9.28 -12.89 8.00
N THR A 93 -9.38 -11.78 7.29
CA THR A 93 -8.24 -11.21 6.57
C THR A 93 -7.33 -10.47 7.54
N ILE A 94 -6.03 -10.62 7.38
CA ILE A 94 -5.03 -9.90 8.17
C ILE A 94 -5.17 -8.40 7.91
N ALA A 95 -5.15 -7.60 8.98
CA ALA A 95 -5.17 -6.14 8.89
C ALA A 95 -4.08 -5.60 7.94
N TYR A 96 -4.38 -4.53 7.22
CA TYR A 96 -3.46 -3.86 6.27
C TYR A 96 -2.81 -4.79 5.24
N SER A 97 -3.53 -5.83 4.83
CA SER A 97 -3.05 -6.81 3.86
C SER A 97 -3.99 -6.83 2.64
N PRO A 98 -3.79 -5.91 1.69
CA PRO A 98 -4.59 -5.85 0.47
C PRO A 98 -4.39 -7.12 -0.36
N SER A 99 -5.45 -7.58 -1.04
CA SER A 99 -5.38 -8.77 -1.90
C SER A 99 -4.73 -8.49 -3.25
N VAL A 100 -4.71 -7.22 -3.69
CA VAL A 100 -4.11 -6.80 -4.95
C VAL A 100 -3.30 -5.53 -4.73
N VAL A 101 -2.02 -5.57 -5.10
CA VAL A 101 -1.13 -4.40 -5.21
C VAL A 101 -0.49 -4.42 -6.58
N GLY A 102 -0.50 -3.30 -7.28
CA GLY A 102 0.12 -3.20 -8.59
C GLY A 102 0.79 -1.85 -8.81
N GLY A 103 1.79 -1.86 -9.67
CA GLY A 103 2.48 -0.67 -10.13
C GLY A 103 2.88 -0.78 -11.60
N ALA A 104 2.93 0.34 -12.28
CA ALA A 104 3.42 0.41 -13.65
C ALA A 104 4.19 1.72 -13.86
N THR A 105 5.21 1.63 -14.70
CA THR A 105 5.96 2.79 -15.17
C THR A 105 6.05 2.73 -16.68
N ILE A 106 5.73 3.84 -17.35
CA ILE A 106 5.96 4.01 -18.79
C ILE A 106 6.90 5.20 -18.94
N ASN A 107 8.06 4.96 -19.56
CA ASN A 107 9.05 5.98 -19.80
C ASN A 107 9.10 6.35 -21.28
N PHE A 108 9.06 7.63 -21.54
CA PHE A 108 9.24 8.24 -22.86
C PHE A 108 10.53 9.07 -22.86
N ILE A 109 11.32 8.94 -23.92
CA ILE A 109 12.55 9.70 -24.14
C ILE A 109 12.35 10.52 -25.42
N PRO A 110 11.53 11.59 -25.35
CA PRO A 110 11.11 12.33 -26.54
C PRO A 110 12.25 13.14 -27.19
N ILE A 111 13.24 13.50 -26.39
CA ILE A 111 14.41 14.28 -26.82
C ILE A 111 15.67 13.72 -26.16
N LYS A 112 16.83 14.04 -26.72
CA LYS A 112 18.11 13.68 -26.12
C LYS A 112 18.24 14.25 -24.71
N ASN A 113 18.59 13.37 -23.74
CA ASN A 113 18.74 13.71 -22.33
C ASN A 113 17.43 14.09 -21.59
N GLY A 114 16.27 14.00 -22.24
CA GLY A 114 14.98 14.24 -21.62
C GLY A 114 14.18 12.94 -21.44
N GLU A 115 13.61 12.72 -20.27
CA GLU A 115 12.74 11.60 -19.95
C GLU A 115 11.43 12.10 -19.35
N LEU A 116 10.32 11.52 -19.78
CA LEU A 116 8.99 11.69 -19.20
C LEU A 116 8.49 10.33 -18.75
N SER A 117 8.18 10.21 -17.45
CA SER A 117 7.68 8.95 -16.85
C SER A 117 6.25 9.12 -16.36
N LEU A 118 5.41 8.15 -16.70
CA LEU A 118 4.11 7.94 -16.06
C LEU A 118 4.27 6.83 -15.01
N LEU A 119 3.93 7.13 -13.75
CA LEU A 119 4.06 6.20 -12.63
C LEU A 119 2.67 5.93 -12.06
N SER A 120 2.21 4.69 -12.16
CA SER A 120 0.88 4.25 -11.72
C SER A 120 1.00 3.36 -10.51
N LYS A 121 0.09 3.51 -9.55
CA LYS A 121 -0.01 2.65 -8.37
C LYS A 121 -1.47 2.33 -8.08
N TYR A 122 -1.74 1.05 -7.85
CA TYR A 122 -3.04 0.55 -7.39
C TYR A 122 -2.88 -0.28 -6.11
N VAL A 123 -3.79 -0.06 -5.16
CA VAL A 123 -3.92 -0.86 -3.95
C VAL A 123 -5.40 -1.18 -3.75
N SER A 124 -5.73 -2.45 -3.59
CA SER A 124 -7.11 -2.87 -3.32
C SER A 124 -7.55 -2.51 -1.89
N LYS A 125 -8.83 -2.70 -1.61
CA LYS A 125 -9.39 -2.53 -0.26
C LYS A 125 -8.57 -3.27 0.79
N GLN A 126 -8.40 -2.66 1.95
CA GLN A 126 -7.73 -3.23 3.13
C GLN A 126 -8.66 -3.13 4.33
N TYR A 127 -8.51 -4.04 5.29
CA TYR A 127 -9.19 -3.93 6.58
C TYR A 127 -8.29 -3.26 7.60
N LEU A 128 -8.87 -2.46 8.50
CA LEU A 128 -8.15 -1.79 9.58
C LEU A 128 -7.77 -2.77 10.69
N ASP A 129 -8.54 -3.85 10.86
CA ASP A 129 -8.33 -4.88 11.87
C ASP A 129 -8.46 -6.31 11.29
N ASN A 130 -8.35 -7.32 12.16
CA ASN A 130 -8.37 -8.74 11.78
C ASN A 130 -9.78 -9.35 11.86
N THR A 131 -10.85 -8.58 11.61
CA THR A 131 -12.24 -9.07 11.67
C THR A 131 -12.88 -9.27 10.29
N SER A 132 -12.28 -8.73 9.22
CA SER A 132 -12.86 -8.63 7.87
C SER A 132 -14.16 -7.82 7.83
N ASN A 133 -14.36 -6.90 8.77
CA ASN A 133 -15.54 -6.04 8.80
C ASN A 133 -15.43 -4.93 7.75
N ASN A 134 -16.38 -4.87 6.82
CA ASN A 134 -16.39 -3.87 5.76
C ASN A 134 -16.55 -2.43 6.29
N ALA A 135 -17.19 -2.25 7.44
CA ALA A 135 -17.30 -0.94 8.07
C ALA A 135 -15.94 -0.44 8.62
N ARG A 136 -14.97 -1.35 8.84
CA ARG A 136 -13.62 -1.05 9.33
C ARG A 136 -12.59 -1.28 8.23
N SER A 137 -12.69 -0.51 7.16
CA SER A 137 -11.83 -0.73 5.99
C SER A 137 -11.40 0.56 5.32
N LEU A 138 -10.31 0.47 4.57
CA LEU A 138 -9.78 1.48 3.68
C LEU A 138 -10.20 1.14 2.25
N ASN A 139 -10.70 2.12 1.52
CA ASN A 139 -11.10 1.93 0.13
C ASN A 139 -9.91 1.66 -0.78
N ALA A 140 -10.16 0.94 -1.86
CA ALA A 140 -9.19 0.79 -2.94
C ALA A 140 -8.87 2.15 -3.57
N PHE A 141 -7.62 2.33 -3.98
CA PHE A 141 -7.21 3.55 -4.68
C PHE A 141 -6.27 3.27 -5.84
N PHE A 142 -6.34 4.17 -6.81
CA PHE A 142 -5.41 4.29 -7.91
C PHE A 142 -4.84 5.70 -7.94
N VAL A 143 -3.52 5.83 -8.05
CA VAL A 143 -2.80 7.10 -8.17
C VAL A 143 -1.90 7.06 -9.39
N GLN A 144 -1.82 8.20 -10.05
CA GLN A 144 -0.97 8.42 -11.21
C GLN A 144 -0.10 9.63 -10.95
N ASP A 145 1.22 9.45 -11.09
CA ASP A 145 2.20 10.53 -11.06
C ASP A 145 2.82 10.72 -12.44
N VAL A 146 3.28 11.94 -12.72
CA VAL A 146 4.06 12.28 -13.91
C VAL A 146 5.38 12.88 -13.47
N ARG A 147 6.48 12.36 -13.99
CA ARG A 147 7.82 12.85 -13.69
C ARG A 147 8.56 13.17 -14.98
N ALA A 148 9.15 14.36 -15.05
CA ALA A 148 10.06 14.77 -16.11
C ALA A 148 11.48 14.90 -15.54
N ILE A 149 12.47 14.40 -16.26
CA ILE A 149 13.88 14.54 -15.94
C ILE A 149 14.60 15.10 -17.17
N TYR A 150 15.44 16.12 -16.95
CA TYR A 150 16.35 16.60 -17.96
C TYR A 150 17.79 16.56 -17.45
N THR A 151 18.65 15.84 -18.19
CA THR A 151 20.05 15.62 -17.81
C THR A 151 20.97 16.56 -18.60
N ILE A 152 21.70 17.41 -17.91
CA ILE A 152 22.75 18.26 -18.49
C ILE A 152 24.10 17.60 -18.22
N LYS A 153 24.83 17.28 -19.30
CA LYS A 153 26.20 16.78 -19.22
C LYS A 153 27.18 17.93 -19.34
N ASN A 154 28.09 18.07 -18.40
CA ASN A 154 29.09 19.13 -18.34
C ASN A 154 30.50 18.55 -18.17
N LYS A 155 31.52 19.22 -18.73
CA LYS A 155 32.92 18.78 -18.62
C LYS A 155 33.50 18.92 -17.19
N GLY A 156 32.93 19.82 -16.38
CA GLY A 156 33.40 20.04 -14.98
C GLY A 156 32.61 19.26 -13.93
N LEU A 157 31.39 18.84 -14.26
CA LEU A 157 30.51 18.00 -13.45
C LEU A 157 30.10 16.82 -14.32
N LYS A 158 30.00 15.61 -13.76
CA LYS A 158 29.59 14.43 -14.56
C LYS A 158 28.21 14.66 -15.17
N GLU A 159 27.25 15.02 -14.32
CA GLU A 159 25.90 15.33 -14.78
C GLU A 159 25.11 16.17 -13.77
N ILE A 160 24.13 16.92 -14.27
CA ILE A 160 23.13 17.62 -13.49
C ILE A 160 21.76 17.13 -13.96
N ASN A 161 20.95 16.58 -13.07
CA ASN A 161 19.58 16.16 -13.34
C ASN A 161 18.61 17.18 -12.74
N ILE A 162 17.81 17.81 -13.59
CA ILE A 162 16.68 18.64 -13.20
C ILE A 162 15.45 17.74 -13.22
N ILE A 163 14.74 17.65 -12.10
CA ILE A 163 13.60 16.77 -11.89
C ILE A 163 12.38 17.61 -11.60
N ALA A 164 11.29 17.41 -12.33
CA ALA A 164 9.97 17.96 -12.03
C ALA A 164 8.99 16.81 -11.91
N GLN A 165 8.20 16.77 -10.84
CA GLN A 165 7.22 15.72 -10.61
C GLN A 165 5.88 16.32 -10.19
N LEU A 166 4.81 15.87 -10.84
CA LEU A 166 3.43 16.13 -10.48
C LEU A 166 2.85 14.84 -9.89
N ASN A 167 2.58 14.85 -8.60
CA ASN A 167 2.03 13.72 -7.88
C ASN A 167 0.50 13.76 -7.91
N ASN A 168 -0.11 12.58 -7.95
CA ASN A 168 -1.55 12.39 -7.89
C ASN A 168 -2.29 13.26 -8.92
N VAL A 169 -1.94 13.11 -10.18
CA VAL A 169 -2.41 13.95 -11.32
C VAL A 169 -3.93 14.08 -11.37
N PHE A 170 -4.64 13.00 -11.03
CA PHE A 170 -6.11 12.98 -11.01
C PHE A 170 -6.72 13.63 -9.77
N GLY A 171 -5.90 14.04 -8.78
CA GLY A 171 -6.38 14.62 -7.52
C GLY A 171 -7.23 13.66 -6.69
N LYS A 172 -6.97 12.35 -6.78
CA LYS A 172 -7.70 11.34 -6.03
C LYS A 172 -7.56 11.59 -4.53
N LYS A 173 -8.67 11.72 -3.84
CA LYS A 173 -8.70 11.70 -2.37
C LYS A 173 -8.70 10.24 -1.93
N TYR A 174 -7.74 9.87 -1.08
CA TYR A 174 -7.60 8.50 -0.57
C TYR A 174 -6.86 8.48 0.75
N GLU A 175 -7.11 7.42 1.50
CA GLU A 175 -6.52 7.16 2.82
C GLU A 175 -5.78 5.82 2.76
N PRO A 176 -4.43 5.81 2.75
CA PRO A 176 -3.65 4.58 2.69
C PRO A 176 -3.51 3.90 4.06
N ASN A 177 -3.88 4.60 5.13
CA ASN A 177 -3.75 4.14 6.50
C ASN A 177 -4.84 4.75 7.39
N GLY A 178 -5.05 4.16 8.56
CA GLY A 178 -6.03 4.59 9.56
C GLY A 178 -5.98 3.65 10.75
N TYR A 179 -6.93 3.78 11.68
CA TYR A 179 -7.18 2.83 12.77
C TYR A 179 -8.66 2.82 13.11
N SER A 180 -9.09 1.77 13.80
CA SER A 180 -10.47 1.58 14.23
C SER A 180 -10.51 1.35 15.73
N PHE A 181 -11.49 1.92 16.39
CA PHE A 181 -11.74 1.72 17.79
C PHE A 181 -13.21 1.30 17.98
N SER A 182 -13.45 0.22 18.73
CA SER A 182 -14.79 -0.28 18.99
C SER A 182 -14.99 -0.52 20.49
N TYR A 183 -16.15 -0.14 20.98
CA TYR A 183 -16.58 -0.32 22.36
C TYR A 183 -18.09 -0.60 22.40
N PHE A 184 -18.55 -1.17 23.49
CA PHE A 184 -19.96 -1.47 23.73
C PHE A 184 -20.51 -0.49 24.76
N VAL A 185 -21.58 0.21 24.39
CA VAL A 185 -22.25 1.19 25.25
C VAL A 185 -23.72 1.37 24.82
N GLY A 186 -24.62 1.53 25.78
CA GLY A 186 -26.05 1.73 25.51
C GLY A 186 -26.72 0.53 24.81
N GLY A 187 -26.22 -0.68 25.05
CA GLY A 187 -26.74 -1.90 24.44
C GLY A 187 -26.22 -2.21 23.04
N GLU A 188 -25.36 -1.38 22.45
CA GLU A 188 -24.86 -1.49 21.08
C GLU A 188 -23.34 -1.41 20.97
N THR A 189 -22.78 -2.01 19.90
CA THR A 189 -21.36 -1.84 19.57
C THR A 189 -21.19 -0.57 18.74
N VAL A 190 -20.49 0.41 19.28
CA VAL A 190 -20.07 1.62 18.59
C VAL A 190 -18.71 1.39 17.96
N THR A 191 -18.54 1.82 16.71
CA THR A 191 -17.25 1.73 16.00
C THR A 191 -16.89 3.10 15.46
N GLU A 192 -15.70 3.54 15.77
CA GLU A 192 -15.11 4.79 15.28
C GLU A 192 -13.91 4.47 14.39
N ASN A 193 -13.87 5.05 13.20
CA ASN A 193 -12.78 4.91 12.26
C ASN A 193 -12.06 6.24 12.07
N TYR A 194 -10.76 6.20 12.15
CA TYR A 194 -9.89 7.35 11.96
C TYR A 194 -8.94 7.09 10.79
N TYR A 195 -8.86 8.05 9.87
CA TYR A 195 -8.14 7.88 8.61
C TYR A 195 -7.04 8.92 8.48
N PHE A 196 -5.91 8.53 7.87
CA PHE A 196 -4.82 9.43 7.55
C PHE A 196 -4.85 9.75 6.05
N PRO A 197 -5.41 10.92 5.66
CA PRO A 197 -5.53 11.27 4.26
C PRO A 197 -4.17 11.60 3.65
N MET A 198 -3.98 11.21 2.40
CA MET A 198 -2.84 11.62 1.60
C MET A 198 -3.10 12.95 0.90
N ALA A 199 -2.01 13.66 0.57
CA ALA A 199 -2.08 14.88 -0.18
C ALA A 199 -2.80 14.66 -1.53
N GLY A 200 -3.63 15.62 -1.92
CA GLY A 200 -4.18 15.70 -3.26
C GLY A 200 -3.07 15.96 -4.28
N ARG A 201 -3.42 16.57 -5.41
CA ARG A 201 -2.43 16.94 -6.41
C ARG A 201 -1.39 17.89 -5.81
N ASN A 202 -0.11 17.54 -5.99
CA ASN A 202 1.02 18.35 -5.52
C ASN A 202 2.20 18.19 -6.48
N PHE A 203 3.16 19.09 -6.41
CA PHE A 203 4.35 19.05 -7.26
C PHE A 203 5.63 19.09 -6.44
N MET A 204 6.69 18.58 -7.04
CA MET A 204 8.03 18.58 -6.47
C MET A 204 9.03 18.96 -7.56
N LEU A 205 10.02 19.79 -7.19
CA LEU A 205 11.19 20.08 -8.00
C LEU A 205 12.43 19.57 -7.29
N GLY A 206 13.33 18.97 -8.04
CA GLY A 206 14.57 18.42 -7.53
C GLY A 206 15.76 18.75 -8.43
N LEU A 207 16.93 18.86 -7.82
CA LEU A 207 18.20 19.01 -8.50
C LEU A 207 19.15 17.96 -7.94
N ASN A 208 19.72 17.13 -8.83
CA ASN A 208 20.74 16.15 -8.48
C ASN A 208 22.02 16.48 -9.26
N ILE A 209 23.14 16.65 -8.56
CA ILE A 209 24.45 16.99 -9.13
C ILE A 209 25.42 15.86 -8.81
N SER A 210 26.01 15.28 -9.86
CA SER A 210 27.06 14.28 -9.75
C SER A 210 28.42 14.90 -10.10
N LEU A 211 29.43 14.73 -9.25
CA LEU A 211 30.79 15.21 -9.38
C LEU A 211 31.72 14.18 -10.04
#